data_c681b9892702981fafdcbba705490fd1
#
_entry.id   c681b9892702981fafdcbba705490fd1
#
_cell.length_a   1.000
_cell.length_b   1.000
_cell.length_c   1.000
_cell.angle_alpha   90.00
_cell.angle_beta   90.00
_cell.angle_gamma   90.00
#
_symmetry.space_group_name_H-M   'P 1'
#
loop_
_entity.id
_entity.type
_entity.pdbx_description
1 polymer ?
#
loop_
_entity_poly.entity_id
_entity_poly.type
_entity_poly.pdbx_seq_one_letter_code
_entity_poly.pdbx_strand_id
1 'polypeptide(L)'
;VHRGGRGGRGGHRAGMRRIVPALRRPVPRPVFQLRHHGGHGHDSMEHPGHFAERENPLWARRDWQERAFTVGIGGPVGSGKTALTLKLCRALRDQYSVAVVTNDIFTREDAEFLNRNGALESDRIKAVETGGCPHAAIREDISSNLAACEALTEHHPGVQLIICESGGDNLAANFSRELADYTIYVIDVAGGDKVPRKGGPGITQSDLLIINKVDLAPAVGADLEVMNRDAKKMRGLGPTIFAAVKHDQGVREIAGHILSAWEMATGGTKITE
;
A
#
# COMPACT_ATOMS: atom_id res chain seq x y z
N VAL A 1 29.28 23.80 76.02
CA VAL A 1 28.81 22.88 77.07
C VAL A 1 27.98 21.80 76.38
N HIS A 2 28.41 20.54 76.58
CA HIS A 2 27.74 19.24 76.35
C HIS A 2 27.40 18.80 74.95
N ARG A 3 28.09 17.79 74.44
CA ARG A 3 27.87 16.31 74.50
C ARG A 3 26.46 15.94 74.09
N GLY A 4 26.21 15.03 73.21
CA GLY A 4 26.84 13.81 72.74
C GLY A 4 25.72 13.01 72.10
N GLY A 5 26.09 11.94 71.38
CA GLY A 5 25.14 10.89 71.13
C GLY A 5 25.27 10.26 69.75
N ARG A 6 25.98 9.14 69.72
CA ARG A 6 26.06 8.19 68.57
C ARG A 6 24.76 7.42 68.40
N GLY A 7 24.39 7.08 67.16
CA GLY A 7 23.39 6.08 66.89
C GLY A 7 23.44 5.64 65.45
N GLY A 8 24.25 4.63 65.15
CA GLY A 8 24.26 3.98 63.84
C GLY A 8 23.08 3.04 63.70
N ARG A 9 22.50 2.99 62.49
CA ARG A 9 21.68 1.85 62.04
C ARG A 9 21.98 1.58 60.58
N GLY A 10 22.44 0.37 60.31
CA GLY A 10 22.72 -0.17 59.01
C GLY A 10 21.48 -0.29 58.16
N GLY A 11 21.58 0.28 56.97
CA GLY A 11 20.58 0.08 55.94
C GLY A 11 21.02 -1.01 54.93
N HIS A 12 20.35 -2.12 54.96
CA HIS A 12 20.51 -3.17 53.95
C HIS A 12 20.28 -2.62 52.55
N ARG A 13 21.29 -2.63 51.70
CA ARG A 13 21.14 -2.47 50.24
C ARG A 13 20.53 -3.73 49.69
N ALA A 14 19.24 -3.68 49.37
CA ALA A 14 18.60 -4.66 48.51
C ALA A 14 19.16 -4.51 47.08
N GLY A 15 19.90 -5.52 46.61
CA GLY A 15 20.38 -5.61 45.24
C GLY A 15 19.24 -5.77 44.28
N MET A 16 18.96 -4.74 43.49
CA MET A 16 18.10 -4.86 42.31
C MET A 16 18.81 -5.74 41.28
N ARG A 17 18.38 -6.98 41.16
CA ARG A 17 18.74 -7.84 40.03
C ARG A 17 18.08 -7.25 38.77
N ARG A 18 18.89 -6.73 37.85
CA ARG A 18 18.45 -6.40 36.49
C ARG A 18 18.04 -7.69 35.80
N ILE A 19 16.74 -7.81 35.52
CA ILE A 19 16.20 -8.84 34.63
C ILE A 19 16.59 -8.41 33.22
N VAL A 20 17.55 -9.12 32.62
CA VAL A 20 17.91 -8.98 31.20
C VAL A 20 16.82 -9.72 30.39
N PRO A 21 16.11 -9.07 29.47
CA PRO A 21 15.18 -9.78 28.62
C PRO A 21 15.93 -10.76 27.72
N ALA A 22 15.48 -12.02 27.70
CA ALA A 22 16.04 -13.05 26.84
C ALA A 22 15.90 -12.61 25.37
N LEU A 23 17.05 -12.54 24.67
CA LEU A 23 17.13 -12.36 23.22
C LEU A 23 16.30 -13.43 22.54
N ARG A 24 15.17 -13.05 21.94
CA ARG A 24 14.40 -13.92 21.06
C ARG A 24 15.26 -14.24 19.83
N ARG A 25 15.47 -15.52 19.58
CA ARG A 25 16.16 -16.00 18.37
C ARG A 25 15.39 -15.51 17.14
N PRO A 26 16.08 -15.01 16.09
CA PRO A 26 15.40 -14.62 14.87
C PRO A 26 14.79 -15.86 14.19
N VAL A 27 13.51 -15.73 13.81
CA VAL A 27 12.81 -16.73 13.00
C VAL A 27 13.48 -16.73 11.61
N PRO A 28 13.87 -17.88 11.06
CA PRO A 28 14.48 -17.91 9.73
C PRO A 28 13.49 -17.41 8.69
N ARG A 29 13.90 -16.40 7.90
CA ARG A 29 13.14 -15.92 6.74
C ARG A 29 13.17 -17.00 5.66
N PRO A 30 12.05 -17.29 4.98
CA PRO A 30 12.07 -18.14 3.80
C PRO A 30 12.90 -17.47 2.71
N VAL A 31 13.97 -18.10 2.30
CA VAL A 31 14.82 -17.67 1.19
C VAL A 31 14.13 -18.07 -0.09
N PHE A 32 13.49 -17.11 -0.78
CA PHE A 32 13.02 -17.32 -2.15
C PHE A 32 14.22 -17.33 -3.10
N GLN A 33 14.64 -18.51 -3.56
CA GLN A 33 15.58 -18.61 -4.68
C GLN A 33 14.86 -18.37 -5.99
N LEU A 34 15.06 -17.18 -6.57
CA LEU A 34 14.70 -16.91 -7.96
C LEU A 34 15.65 -17.69 -8.88
N ARG A 35 15.17 -18.78 -9.47
CA ARG A 35 15.86 -19.40 -10.62
C ARG A 35 15.47 -18.63 -11.88
N HIS A 36 16.43 -17.90 -12.43
CA HIS A 36 16.31 -17.36 -13.78
C HIS A 36 16.40 -18.49 -14.79
N HIS A 37 15.29 -18.78 -15.48
CA HIS A 37 15.31 -19.49 -16.75
C HIS A 37 14.80 -18.54 -17.83
N GLY A 38 15.69 -18.20 -18.75
CA GLY A 38 15.33 -17.48 -19.98
C GLY A 38 14.56 -18.41 -20.91
N GLY A 39 13.39 -17.97 -21.33
CA GLY A 39 12.56 -18.63 -22.32
C GLY A 39 11.31 -17.79 -22.57
N HIS A 40 11.10 -17.34 -23.80
CA HIS A 40 9.87 -16.67 -24.23
C HIS A 40 8.73 -17.71 -24.29
N GLY A 41 8.06 -17.91 -23.17
CA GLY A 41 6.88 -18.75 -23.03
C GLY A 41 5.89 -18.06 -22.10
N HIS A 42 4.59 -18.23 -22.34
CA HIS A 42 3.50 -17.71 -21.51
C HIS A 42 3.48 -18.46 -20.15
N ASP A 43 4.41 -18.15 -19.28
CA ASP A 43 4.61 -18.88 -18.04
C ASP A 43 3.56 -18.47 -17.01
N SER A 44 2.68 -19.43 -16.68
CA SER A 44 1.98 -19.40 -15.39
C SER A 44 3.04 -19.56 -14.30
N MET A 45 3.06 -18.68 -13.28
CA MET A 45 3.94 -18.85 -12.14
C MET A 45 3.66 -20.20 -11.48
N GLU A 46 4.69 -21.02 -11.21
CA GLU A 46 4.54 -22.31 -10.51
C GLU A 46 3.88 -22.16 -9.14
N HIS A 47 4.10 -20.98 -8.48
CA HIS A 47 3.48 -20.61 -7.21
C HIS A 47 2.95 -19.17 -7.27
N PRO A 48 1.71 -18.98 -7.74
CA PRO A 48 1.12 -17.63 -7.87
C PRO A 48 0.79 -16.98 -6.51
N GLY A 49 0.94 -17.70 -5.40
CA GLY A 49 0.49 -17.30 -4.07
C GLY A 49 -1.03 -17.45 -3.89
N HIS A 50 -1.49 -17.29 -2.66
CA HIS A 50 -2.91 -17.29 -2.32
C HIS A 50 -3.28 -16.04 -1.51
N PHE A 51 -4.46 -15.49 -1.73
CA PHE A 51 -4.94 -14.31 -1.00
C PHE A 51 -4.98 -14.53 0.52
N ALA A 52 -5.34 -15.75 0.96
CA ALA A 52 -5.39 -16.10 2.37
C ALA A 52 -4.01 -16.09 3.07
N GLU A 53 -2.94 -16.21 2.29
CA GLU A 53 -1.54 -16.23 2.77
C GLU A 53 -0.86 -14.84 2.66
N ARG A 54 -1.62 -13.79 2.29
CA ARG A 54 -1.05 -12.45 2.16
C ARG A 54 -0.52 -11.95 3.50
N GLU A 55 0.50 -11.12 3.44
CA GLU A 55 1.04 -10.45 4.62
C GLU A 55 -0.06 -9.66 5.33
N ASN A 56 -0.18 -9.87 6.65
CA ASN A 56 -1.15 -9.12 7.46
C ASN A 56 -0.74 -7.66 7.58
N PRO A 57 -1.70 -6.73 7.59
CA PRO A 57 -1.43 -5.34 7.92
C PRO A 57 -0.78 -5.19 9.30
N LEU A 58 0.12 -4.21 9.44
CA LEU A 58 0.85 -3.95 10.68
C LEU A 58 0.14 -2.95 11.61
N TRP A 59 -1.16 -2.76 11.46
CA TRP A 59 -1.94 -1.69 12.11
C TRP A 59 -1.73 -1.58 13.63
N ALA A 60 -1.64 -2.71 14.34
CA ALA A 60 -1.40 -2.73 15.78
C ALA A 60 -0.03 -2.20 16.23
N ARG A 61 0.88 -1.97 15.29
CA ARG A 61 2.25 -1.46 15.57
C ARG A 61 2.47 -0.07 15.02
N ARG A 62 1.41 0.55 14.44
CA ARG A 62 1.51 1.83 13.75
C ARG A 62 1.26 2.99 14.70
N ASP A 63 2.10 4.01 14.58
CA ASP A 63 1.83 5.34 15.10
C ASP A 63 1.25 6.21 13.98
N TRP A 64 -0.03 6.53 14.10
CA TRP A 64 -0.75 7.33 13.09
C TRP A 64 -0.38 8.81 13.13
N GLN A 65 0.37 9.25 14.15
CA GLN A 65 0.90 10.61 14.25
C GLN A 65 2.23 10.75 13.53
N GLU A 66 3.03 9.68 13.51
CA GLU A 66 4.28 9.61 12.76
C GLU A 66 4.01 9.53 11.26
N ARG A 67 3.08 8.67 10.86
CA ARG A 67 2.69 8.50 9.46
C ARG A 67 1.21 8.16 9.35
N ALA A 68 0.45 8.98 8.63
CA ALA A 68 -0.97 8.76 8.38
C ALA A 68 -1.23 7.43 7.65
N PHE A 69 -2.49 6.95 7.69
CA PHE A 69 -2.89 5.72 7.02
C PHE A 69 -2.55 5.78 5.53
N THR A 70 -1.70 4.87 5.07
CA THR A 70 -1.13 4.90 3.72
C THR A 70 -1.73 3.81 2.85
N VAL A 71 -2.30 4.22 1.71
CA VAL A 71 -2.86 3.35 0.68
C VAL A 71 -1.85 3.22 -0.46
N GLY A 72 -1.32 2.02 -0.67
CA GLY A 72 -0.43 1.73 -1.80
C GLY A 72 -1.24 1.38 -3.05
N ILE A 73 -1.01 2.07 -4.16
CA ILE A 73 -1.62 1.78 -5.48
C ILE A 73 -0.54 1.31 -6.43
N GLY A 74 -0.52 0.00 -6.72
CA GLY A 74 0.39 -0.65 -7.65
C GLY A 74 -0.31 -1.11 -8.93
N GLY A 75 0.48 -1.53 -9.90
CA GLY A 75 -0.01 -2.08 -11.16
C GLY A 75 0.82 -1.68 -12.37
N PRO A 76 0.65 -2.32 -13.51
CA PRO A 76 1.39 -2.05 -14.74
C PRO A 76 1.27 -0.60 -15.22
N VAL A 77 2.26 -0.16 -15.98
CA VAL A 77 2.18 1.11 -16.70
C VAL A 77 0.93 1.13 -17.59
N GLY A 78 0.22 2.24 -17.58
CA GLY A 78 -0.99 2.40 -18.40
C GLY A 78 -2.24 1.74 -17.84
N SER A 79 -2.21 1.03 -16.69
CA SER A 79 -3.41 0.41 -16.10
C SER A 79 -4.44 1.41 -15.55
N GLY A 80 -4.05 2.68 -15.37
CA GLY A 80 -4.92 3.76 -14.90
C GLY A 80 -4.77 4.10 -13.43
N LYS A 81 -3.62 3.81 -12.81
CA LYS A 81 -3.30 4.15 -11.40
C LYS A 81 -3.45 5.64 -11.13
N THR A 82 -2.81 6.50 -11.95
CA THR A 82 -2.83 7.96 -11.78
C THR A 82 -4.24 8.53 -11.97
N ALA A 83 -5.00 7.98 -12.92
CA ALA A 83 -6.40 8.34 -13.07
C ALA A 83 -7.23 7.94 -11.84
N LEU A 84 -6.98 6.77 -11.26
CA LEU A 84 -7.61 6.32 -10.02
C LEU A 84 -7.24 7.23 -8.85
N THR A 85 -5.95 7.54 -8.70
CA THR A 85 -5.44 8.47 -7.67
C THR A 85 -6.15 9.81 -7.75
N LEU A 86 -6.27 10.41 -8.96
CA LEU A 86 -7.00 11.65 -9.19
C LEU A 86 -8.47 11.55 -8.74
N LYS A 87 -9.16 10.48 -9.15
CA LYS A 87 -10.59 10.28 -8.83
C LYS A 87 -10.82 10.05 -7.34
N LEU A 88 -9.94 9.30 -6.68
CA LEU A 88 -9.99 9.11 -5.22
C LEU A 88 -9.74 10.42 -4.46
N CYS A 89 -8.75 11.22 -4.87
CA CYS A 89 -8.52 12.53 -4.27
C CYS A 89 -9.78 13.41 -4.36
N ARG A 90 -10.39 13.50 -5.54
CA ARG A 90 -11.62 14.29 -5.74
C ARG A 90 -12.82 13.76 -4.96
N ALA A 91 -12.94 12.44 -4.81
CA ALA A 91 -14.02 11.82 -4.06
C ALA A 91 -13.88 11.98 -2.53
N LEU A 92 -12.65 12.13 -2.04
CA LEU A 92 -12.37 12.09 -0.59
C LEU A 92 -12.03 13.46 0.01
N ARG A 93 -11.42 14.37 -0.75
CA ARG A 93 -10.81 15.60 -0.23
C ARG A 93 -11.77 16.57 0.47
N ASP A 94 -13.05 16.53 0.14
CA ASP A 94 -14.04 17.43 0.73
C ASP A 94 -14.48 16.98 2.13
N GLN A 95 -14.25 15.70 2.46
CA GLN A 95 -14.64 15.10 3.73
C GLN A 95 -13.43 14.59 4.54
N TYR A 96 -12.32 14.30 3.89
CA TYR A 96 -11.11 13.74 4.50
C TYR A 96 -9.88 14.54 4.13
N SER A 97 -8.94 14.65 5.06
CA SER A 97 -7.64 15.25 4.80
C SER A 97 -6.74 14.23 4.09
N VAL A 98 -6.48 14.47 2.80
CA VAL A 98 -5.76 13.56 1.91
C VAL A 98 -4.45 14.18 1.45
N ALA A 99 -3.41 13.36 1.27
CA ALA A 99 -2.16 13.71 0.61
C ALA A 99 -1.74 12.59 -0.36
N VAL A 100 -0.80 12.86 -1.26
CA VAL A 100 -0.35 11.92 -2.28
C VAL A 100 1.17 11.88 -2.37
N VAL A 101 1.72 10.68 -2.49
CA VAL A 101 3.10 10.44 -2.93
C VAL A 101 3.04 9.71 -4.26
N THR A 102 3.69 10.24 -5.29
CA THR A 102 3.85 9.56 -6.59
C THR A 102 5.28 9.11 -6.77
N ASN A 103 5.45 7.94 -7.38
CA ASN A 103 6.75 7.40 -7.74
C ASN A 103 6.91 7.39 -9.24
N ASP A 104 8.06 7.86 -9.72
CA ASP A 104 8.45 7.73 -11.12
C ASP A 104 9.95 7.51 -11.21
N ILE A 105 10.41 6.90 -12.31
CA ILE A 105 11.83 6.56 -12.48
C ILE A 105 12.67 7.81 -12.70
N PHE A 106 12.25 8.71 -13.58
CA PHE A 106 13.02 9.89 -14.02
C PHE A 106 12.22 11.16 -14.15
N THR A 107 10.91 11.13 -13.90
CA THR A 107 10.01 12.26 -14.16
C THR A 107 9.13 12.56 -12.95
N ARG A 108 8.46 13.69 -13.01
CA ARG A 108 7.41 14.07 -12.05
C ARG A 108 6.05 14.11 -12.74
N GLU A 109 5.90 13.39 -13.84
CA GLU A 109 4.77 13.49 -14.74
C GLU A 109 3.43 13.20 -14.03
N ASP A 110 3.39 12.16 -13.19
CA ASP A 110 2.20 11.81 -12.42
C ASP A 110 1.82 12.90 -11.41
N ALA A 111 2.79 13.47 -10.68
CA ALA A 111 2.54 14.58 -9.77
C ALA A 111 2.09 15.85 -10.52
N GLU A 112 2.72 16.16 -11.65
CA GLU A 112 2.32 17.27 -12.50
C GLU A 112 0.92 17.08 -13.09
N PHE A 113 0.58 15.85 -13.49
CA PHE A 113 -0.77 15.51 -13.95
C PHE A 113 -1.81 15.76 -12.85
N LEU A 114 -1.55 15.30 -11.63
CA LEU A 114 -2.44 15.49 -10.49
C LEU A 114 -2.61 16.97 -10.15
N ASN A 115 -1.52 17.75 -10.16
CA ASN A 115 -1.54 19.20 -9.93
C ASN A 115 -2.34 19.92 -11.01
N ARG A 116 -2.07 19.67 -12.29
CA ARG A 116 -2.79 20.31 -13.42
C ARG A 116 -4.28 19.99 -13.41
N ASN A 117 -4.66 18.83 -12.90
CA ASN A 117 -6.06 18.40 -12.80
C ASN A 117 -6.72 18.79 -11.47
N GLY A 118 -6.04 19.55 -10.61
CA GLY A 118 -6.57 20.01 -9.34
C GLY A 118 -7.01 18.85 -8.43
N ALA A 119 -6.16 17.83 -8.29
CA ALA A 119 -6.43 16.71 -7.41
C ALA A 119 -6.52 17.15 -5.95
N LEU A 120 -5.47 17.84 -5.48
CA LEU A 120 -5.31 18.44 -4.15
C LEU A 120 -4.54 19.76 -4.29
N GLU A 121 -4.35 20.49 -3.20
CA GLU A 121 -3.36 21.56 -3.11
C GLU A 121 -1.97 21.02 -3.39
N SER A 122 -1.12 21.81 -4.08
CA SER A 122 0.17 21.32 -4.60
C SER A 122 1.15 20.87 -3.53
N ASP A 123 1.10 21.43 -2.32
CA ASP A 123 1.91 21.07 -1.16
C ASP A 123 1.52 19.73 -0.54
N ARG A 124 0.35 19.18 -0.93
CA ARG A 124 -0.13 17.84 -0.55
C ARG A 124 0.25 16.75 -1.54
N ILE A 125 0.94 17.08 -2.62
CA ILE A 125 1.38 16.15 -3.66
C ILE A 125 2.90 16.15 -3.72
N LYS A 126 3.54 15.04 -3.37
CA LYS A 126 4.98 14.87 -3.35
C LYS A 126 5.43 13.82 -4.36
N ALA A 127 6.33 14.21 -5.27
CA ALA A 127 6.98 13.28 -6.19
C ALA A 127 8.24 12.70 -5.55
N VAL A 128 8.44 11.39 -5.68
CA VAL A 128 9.65 10.67 -5.32
C VAL A 128 10.25 10.08 -6.59
N GLU A 129 11.49 10.48 -6.89
CA GLU A 129 12.25 9.92 -8.00
C GLU A 129 12.96 8.65 -7.50
N THR A 130 12.60 7.49 -8.06
CA THR A 130 13.02 6.19 -7.53
C THR A 130 14.31 5.67 -8.15
N GLY A 131 14.86 6.34 -9.13
CA GLY A 131 16.05 5.87 -9.84
C GLY A 131 15.88 4.46 -10.39
N GLY A 132 16.29 3.95 -11.34
CA GLY A 132 16.37 2.63 -11.97
C GLY A 132 15.35 1.52 -11.67
N CYS A 133 14.73 1.43 -10.48
CA CYS A 133 13.84 0.32 -10.15
C CYS A 133 12.63 0.72 -9.28
N PRO A 134 11.44 0.97 -9.88
CA PRO A 134 10.24 1.33 -9.14
C PRO A 134 9.77 0.26 -8.14
N HIS A 135 10.03 -1.02 -8.41
CA HIS A 135 9.63 -2.11 -7.53
C HIS A 135 10.41 -2.09 -6.21
N ALA A 136 11.71 -1.77 -6.27
CA ALA A 136 12.54 -1.67 -5.08
C ALA A 136 12.01 -0.58 -4.13
N ALA A 137 11.57 0.55 -4.67
CA ALA A 137 11.12 1.69 -3.90
C ALA A 137 9.84 1.44 -3.08
N ILE A 138 9.02 0.47 -3.45
CA ILE A 138 7.78 0.14 -2.74
C ILE A 138 7.89 -1.12 -1.88
N ARG A 139 8.98 -1.89 -2.00
CA ARG A 139 9.12 -3.16 -1.28
C ARG A 139 10.48 -3.39 -0.62
N GLU A 140 11.58 -3.15 -1.32
CA GLU A 140 12.93 -3.52 -0.86
C GLU A 140 13.63 -2.36 -0.16
N ASP A 141 13.60 -1.18 -0.75
CA ASP A 141 14.14 0.07 -0.19
C ASP A 141 13.06 1.16 -0.19
N ILE A 142 12.21 1.10 0.81
CA ILE A 142 11.06 1.99 0.98
C ILE A 142 11.42 3.33 1.61
N SER A 143 12.69 3.58 1.94
CA SER A 143 13.13 4.70 2.77
C SER A 143 12.69 6.07 2.23
N SER A 144 12.83 6.30 0.92
CA SER A 144 12.42 7.56 0.29
C SER A 144 10.92 7.80 0.34
N ASN A 145 10.14 6.75 0.12
CA ASN A 145 8.67 6.82 0.19
C ASN A 145 8.19 6.99 1.62
N LEU A 146 8.80 6.27 2.56
CA LEU A 146 8.48 6.38 3.97
C LEU A 146 8.74 7.81 4.46
N ALA A 147 9.94 8.36 4.20
CA ALA A 147 10.28 9.74 4.53
C ALA A 147 9.33 10.77 3.88
N ALA A 148 8.87 10.51 2.64
CA ALA A 148 7.91 11.38 1.98
C ALA A 148 6.54 11.35 2.67
N CYS A 149 6.06 10.17 3.09
CA CYS A 149 4.79 10.03 3.81
C CYS A 149 4.86 10.67 5.21
N GLU A 150 5.95 10.47 5.94
CA GLU A 150 6.20 11.07 7.25
C GLU A 150 6.25 12.60 7.16
N ALA A 151 6.99 13.14 6.18
CA ALA A 151 7.06 14.58 5.94
C ALA A 151 5.69 15.19 5.60
N LEU A 152 4.85 14.51 4.81
CA LEU A 152 3.48 14.98 4.54
C LEU A 152 2.62 14.95 5.80
N THR A 153 2.81 13.96 6.67
CA THR A 153 2.09 13.87 7.96
C THR A 153 2.49 15.00 8.90
N GLU A 154 3.78 15.32 8.94
CA GLU A 154 4.32 16.42 9.76
C GLU A 154 3.86 17.79 9.24
N HIS A 155 3.93 18.02 7.92
CA HIS A 155 3.56 19.32 7.31
C HIS A 155 2.06 19.58 7.30
N HIS A 156 1.24 18.55 7.32
CA HIS A 156 -0.22 18.64 7.33
C HIS A 156 -0.81 17.96 8.56
N PRO A 157 -0.73 18.60 9.75
CA PRO A 157 -1.32 18.03 10.97
C PRO A 157 -2.79 17.69 10.77
N GLY A 158 -3.16 16.44 11.08
CA GLY A 158 -4.50 15.94 10.87
C GLY A 158 -4.75 15.33 9.49
N VAL A 159 -3.72 15.13 8.65
CA VAL A 159 -3.86 14.30 7.45
C VAL A 159 -4.29 12.88 7.86
N GLN A 160 -5.33 12.37 7.20
CA GLN A 160 -5.94 11.09 7.54
C GLN A 160 -5.50 9.97 6.59
N LEU A 161 -5.33 10.30 5.32
CA LEU A 161 -5.06 9.36 4.26
C LEU A 161 -3.89 9.86 3.40
N ILE A 162 -2.93 8.97 3.14
CA ILE A 162 -1.90 9.19 2.13
C ILE A 162 -2.08 8.13 1.04
N ILE A 163 -2.17 8.55 -0.21
CA ILE A 163 -2.14 7.65 -1.36
C ILE A 163 -0.71 7.62 -1.88
N CYS A 164 -0.08 6.43 -1.87
CA CYS A 164 1.25 6.20 -2.42
C CYS A 164 1.13 5.41 -3.71
N GLU A 165 1.38 6.04 -4.85
CA GLU A 165 1.29 5.43 -6.17
C GLU A 165 2.66 4.94 -6.62
N SER A 166 2.73 3.69 -7.12
CA SER A 166 3.97 3.14 -7.70
C SER A 166 4.23 3.66 -9.11
N GLY A 167 5.49 3.68 -9.53
CA GLY A 167 5.93 4.15 -10.86
C GLY A 167 5.61 3.21 -12.03
N GLY A 168 4.84 2.16 -11.78
CA GLY A 168 4.51 1.12 -12.75
C GLY A 168 5.22 -0.20 -12.46
N ASP A 169 4.44 -1.23 -12.21
CA ASP A 169 4.90 -2.51 -11.71
C ASP A 169 4.50 -3.65 -12.65
N ASN A 170 5.24 -4.74 -12.59
CA ASN A 170 4.79 -6.01 -13.15
C ASN A 170 3.95 -6.79 -12.11
N LEU A 171 3.39 -7.93 -12.51
CA LEU A 171 2.56 -8.77 -11.64
C LEU A 171 3.30 -9.34 -10.41
N ALA A 172 4.63 -9.30 -10.41
CA ALA A 172 5.47 -9.75 -9.31
C ALA A 172 5.64 -8.69 -8.21
N ALA A 173 5.26 -7.43 -8.44
CA ALA A 173 5.38 -6.36 -7.48
C ALA A 173 4.23 -6.35 -6.48
N ASN A 174 4.54 -6.01 -5.24
CA ASN A 174 3.59 -5.77 -4.16
C ASN A 174 4.21 -4.81 -3.16
N PHE A 175 3.40 -3.93 -2.56
CA PHE A 175 3.85 -3.01 -1.54
C PHE A 175 4.33 -3.73 -0.27
N SER A 176 5.40 -3.23 0.34
CA SER A 176 5.75 -3.60 1.71
C SER A 176 4.66 -3.15 2.69
N ARG A 177 4.32 -3.99 3.66
CA ARG A 177 3.39 -3.63 4.73
C ARG A 177 3.96 -2.59 5.70
N GLU A 178 5.27 -2.36 5.67
CA GLU A 178 5.90 -1.27 6.40
C GLU A 178 5.60 0.09 5.75
N LEU A 179 5.39 0.13 4.43
CA LEU A 179 5.04 1.34 3.70
C LEU A 179 3.53 1.53 3.56
N ALA A 180 2.78 0.49 3.19
CA ALA A 180 1.36 0.60 2.89
C ALA A 180 0.50 -0.20 3.88
N ASP A 181 -0.44 0.49 4.50
CA ASP A 181 -1.41 -0.08 5.46
C ASP A 181 -2.56 -0.79 4.76
N TYR A 182 -2.87 -0.38 3.53
CA TYR A 182 -3.82 -1.02 2.61
C TYR A 182 -3.26 -1.00 1.20
N THR A 183 -3.35 -2.11 0.47
CA THR A 183 -2.75 -2.25 -0.85
C THR A 183 -3.80 -2.52 -1.92
N ILE A 184 -3.74 -1.75 -2.99
CA ILE A 184 -4.58 -1.87 -4.18
C ILE A 184 -3.68 -2.23 -5.36
N TYR A 185 -4.09 -3.22 -6.15
CA TYR A 185 -3.41 -3.53 -7.39
C TYR A 185 -4.36 -3.33 -8.57
N VAL A 186 -3.93 -2.54 -9.56
CA VAL A 186 -4.74 -2.16 -10.71
C VAL A 186 -4.21 -2.86 -11.96
N ILE A 187 -5.03 -3.70 -12.57
CA ILE A 187 -4.84 -4.22 -13.93
C ILE A 187 -5.93 -3.66 -14.83
N ASP A 188 -5.81 -3.82 -16.13
CA ASP A 188 -6.85 -3.41 -17.07
C ASP A 188 -7.18 -4.48 -18.10
N VAL A 189 -8.28 -4.29 -18.80
CA VAL A 189 -8.76 -5.25 -19.82
C VAL A 189 -7.87 -5.30 -21.05
N ALA A 190 -7.08 -4.25 -21.33
CA ALA A 190 -6.18 -4.20 -22.51
C ALA A 190 -4.99 -5.16 -22.36
N GLY A 191 -4.65 -5.57 -21.11
CA GLY A 191 -3.69 -6.64 -20.85
C GLY A 191 -4.17 -8.04 -21.25
N GLY A 192 -5.45 -8.17 -21.60
CA GLY A 192 -6.13 -9.41 -21.97
C GLY A 192 -6.82 -10.11 -20.80
N ASP A 193 -7.82 -10.92 -21.13
CA ASP A 193 -8.68 -11.62 -20.15
C ASP A 193 -7.94 -12.67 -19.30
N LYS A 194 -6.75 -13.05 -19.73
CA LYS A 194 -5.91 -14.06 -19.07
C LYS A 194 -5.04 -13.50 -17.93
N VAL A 195 -4.98 -12.17 -17.77
CA VAL A 195 -4.11 -11.55 -16.75
C VAL A 195 -4.42 -12.04 -15.33
N PRO A 196 -5.68 -12.11 -14.87
CA PRO A 196 -5.96 -12.58 -13.51
C PRO A 196 -5.45 -14.00 -13.22
N ARG A 197 -5.56 -14.93 -14.17
CA ARG A 197 -5.11 -16.33 -13.96
C ARG A 197 -3.59 -16.50 -13.93
N LYS A 198 -2.82 -15.54 -14.46
CA LYS A 198 -1.36 -15.57 -14.36
C LYS A 198 -0.92 -15.47 -12.90
N GLY A 199 -1.74 -14.85 -12.05
CA GLY A 199 -1.44 -14.68 -10.64
C GLY A 199 -0.27 -13.74 -10.41
N GLY A 200 0.49 -14.03 -9.37
CA GLY A 200 1.60 -13.20 -8.90
C GLY A 200 1.20 -12.31 -7.72
N PRO A 201 2.20 -11.83 -6.95
CA PRO A 201 1.96 -11.08 -5.73
C PRO A 201 1.05 -9.86 -5.88
N GLY A 202 1.12 -9.13 -6.99
CA GLY A 202 0.22 -8.00 -7.26
C GLY A 202 -1.25 -8.43 -7.25
N ILE A 203 -1.56 -9.56 -7.89
CA ILE A 203 -2.94 -10.07 -7.96
C ILE A 203 -3.33 -10.79 -6.67
N THR A 204 -2.47 -11.65 -6.11
CA THR A 204 -2.85 -12.54 -5.01
C THR A 204 -2.64 -11.92 -3.63
N GLN A 205 -1.71 -10.98 -3.47
CA GLN A 205 -1.31 -10.42 -2.17
C GLN A 205 -1.88 -9.02 -1.89
N SER A 206 -2.44 -8.31 -2.89
CA SER A 206 -3.09 -7.02 -2.66
C SER A 206 -4.40 -7.19 -1.88
N ASP A 207 -4.74 -6.22 -1.03
CA ASP A 207 -6.00 -6.23 -0.30
C ASP A 207 -7.19 -6.08 -1.24
N LEU A 208 -7.05 -5.24 -2.28
CA LEU A 208 -8.06 -5.03 -3.32
C LEU A 208 -7.43 -5.16 -4.71
N LEU A 209 -8.05 -5.96 -5.57
CA LEU A 209 -7.74 -6.00 -7.00
C LEU A 209 -8.75 -5.16 -7.78
N ILE A 210 -8.25 -4.32 -8.68
CA ILE A 210 -9.08 -3.55 -9.61
C ILE A 210 -8.82 -4.02 -11.03
N ILE A 211 -9.88 -4.37 -11.74
CA ILE A 211 -9.87 -4.64 -13.18
C ILE A 211 -10.50 -3.42 -13.86
N ASN A 212 -9.64 -2.55 -14.38
CA ASN A 212 -10.01 -1.23 -14.90
C ASN A 212 -10.31 -1.27 -16.41
N LYS A 213 -10.87 -0.16 -16.90
CA LYS A 213 -11.19 0.08 -18.32
C LYS A 213 -12.18 -0.94 -18.89
N VAL A 214 -13.13 -1.39 -18.06
CA VAL A 214 -14.12 -2.40 -18.52
C VAL A 214 -14.97 -1.92 -19.68
N ASP A 215 -15.12 -0.61 -19.85
CA ASP A 215 -15.73 0.04 -21.01
C ASP A 215 -15.03 -0.31 -22.33
N LEU A 216 -13.74 -0.62 -22.30
CA LEU A 216 -12.95 -1.01 -23.46
C LEU A 216 -12.97 -2.53 -23.73
N ALA A 217 -13.54 -3.35 -22.84
CA ALA A 217 -13.52 -4.81 -22.98
C ALA A 217 -14.01 -5.32 -24.34
N PRO A 218 -15.12 -4.82 -24.91
CA PRO A 218 -15.55 -5.24 -26.25
C PRO A 218 -14.55 -4.86 -27.36
N ALA A 219 -13.92 -3.69 -27.25
CA ALA A 219 -12.98 -3.18 -28.24
C ALA A 219 -11.66 -3.97 -28.28
N VAL A 220 -11.22 -4.50 -27.14
CA VAL A 220 -10.00 -5.29 -26.99
C VAL A 220 -10.25 -6.80 -26.99
N GLY A 221 -11.50 -7.23 -27.11
CA GLY A 221 -11.88 -8.64 -27.10
C GLY A 221 -11.66 -9.35 -25.77
N ALA A 222 -11.72 -8.61 -24.65
CA ALA A 222 -11.57 -9.18 -23.32
C ALA A 222 -12.93 -9.67 -22.78
N ASP A 223 -12.93 -10.89 -22.23
CA ASP A 223 -14.11 -11.48 -21.61
C ASP A 223 -14.08 -11.21 -20.09
N LEU A 224 -14.99 -10.36 -19.62
CA LEU A 224 -15.09 -9.98 -18.20
C LEU A 224 -15.51 -11.13 -17.30
N GLU A 225 -16.29 -12.10 -17.80
CA GLU A 225 -16.70 -13.28 -17.02
C GLU A 225 -15.50 -14.21 -16.80
N VAL A 226 -14.65 -14.37 -17.83
CA VAL A 226 -13.40 -15.11 -17.71
C VAL A 226 -12.49 -14.43 -16.68
N MET A 227 -12.34 -13.10 -16.75
CA MET A 227 -11.52 -12.34 -15.78
C MET A 227 -12.06 -12.49 -14.36
N ASN A 228 -13.38 -12.41 -14.17
CA ASN A 228 -14.02 -12.58 -12.86
C ASN A 228 -13.81 -13.98 -12.29
N ARG A 229 -14.05 -15.01 -13.10
CA ARG A 229 -13.83 -16.40 -12.71
C ARG A 229 -12.37 -16.64 -12.28
N ASP A 230 -11.43 -16.14 -13.08
CA ASP A 230 -10.01 -16.35 -12.86
C ASP A 230 -9.51 -15.52 -11.66
N ALA A 231 -10.00 -14.30 -11.46
CA ALA A 231 -9.73 -13.51 -10.27
C ALA A 231 -10.25 -14.21 -8.99
N LYS A 232 -11.48 -14.73 -9.01
CA LYS A 232 -12.03 -15.50 -7.88
C LYS A 232 -11.22 -16.75 -7.58
N LYS A 233 -10.74 -17.45 -8.62
CA LYS A 233 -9.87 -18.63 -8.44
C LYS A 233 -8.56 -18.28 -7.73
N MET A 234 -7.93 -17.15 -8.10
CA MET A 234 -6.65 -16.71 -7.54
C MET A 234 -6.78 -16.05 -6.17
N ARG A 235 -7.89 -15.38 -5.90
CA ARG A 235 -8.08 -14.55 -4.71
C ARG A 235 -9.04 -15.14 -3.68
N GLY A 236 -9.82 -16.17 -4.03
CA GLY A 236 -10.84 -16.73 -3.13
C GLY A 236 -11.82 -15.66 -2.67
N LEU A 237 -11.77 -15.30 -1.38
CA LEU A 237 -12.60 -14.25 -0.77
C LEU A 237 -12.03 -12.82 -0.95
N GLY A 238 -10.86 -12.67 -1.59
CA GLY A 238 -10.24 -11.37 -1.82
C GLY A 238 -11.10 -10.49 -2.74
N PRO A 239 -11.40 -9.24 -2.34
CA PRO A 239 -12.28 -8.37 -3.11
C PRO A 239 -11.67 -7.99 -4.46
N THR A 240 -12.50 -7.98 -5.49
CA THR A 240 -12.16 -7.58 -6.85
C THR A 240 -13.25 -6.66 -7.37
N ILE A 241 -12.87 -5.48 -7.86
CA ILE A 241 -13.78 -4.48 -8.43
C ILE A 241 -13.51 -4.32 -9.92
N PHE A 242 -14.58 -4.39 -10.71
CA PHE A 242 -14.56 -4.06 -12.13
C PHE A 242 -14.89 -2.58 -12.31
N ALA A 243 -13.97 -1.81 -12.87
CA ALA A 243 -14.05 -0.35 -12.91
C ALA A 243 -13.83 0.22 -14.32
N ALA A 244 -14.44 1.36 -14.57
CA ALA A 244 -14.09 2.27 -15.65
C ALA A 244 -13.80 3.65 -15.03
N VAL A 245 -12.64 3.77 -14.43
CA VAL A 245 -12.24 4.91 -13.57
C VAL A 245 -12.38 6.25 -14.30
N LYS A 246 -12.09 6.29 -15.60
CA LYS A 246 -12.27 7.48 -16.44
C LYS A 246 -13.71 8.00 -16.39
N HIS A 247 -14.67 7.11 -16.27
CA HIS A 247 -16.11 7.37 -16.23
C HIS A 247 -16.71 7.30 -14.82
N ASP A 248 -15.89 7.38 -13.77
CA ASP A 248 -16.25 7.30 -12.36
C ASP A 248 -16.89 5.96 -11.91
N GLN A 249 -16.97 4.97 -12.81
CA GLN A 249 -17.51 3.65 -12.49
C GLN A 249 -16.56 2.92 -11.53
N GLY A 250 -17.08 2.48 -10.37
CA GLY A 250 -16.34 1.73 -9.35
C GLY A 250 -15.57 2.62 -8.35
N VAL A 251 -15.39 3.92 -8.61
CA VAL A 251 -14.59 4.80 -7.75
C VAL A 251 -15.15 4.91 -6.33
N ARG A 252 -16.48 5.06 -6.19
CA ARG A 252 -17.14 5.13 -4.87
C ARG A 252 -16.96 3.82 -4.08
N GLU A 253 -17.06 2.67 -4.74
CA GLU A 253 -16.87 1.37 -4.12
C GLU A 253 -15.41 1.20 -3.66
N ILE A 254 -14.44 1.58 -4.48
CA ILE A 254 -13.01 1.57 -4.12
C ILE A 254 -12.76 2.47 -2.91
N ALA A 255 -13.28 3.69 -2.91
CA ALA A 255 -13.18 4.61 -1.77
C ALA A 255 -13.80 4.00 -0.51
N GLY A 256 -14.94 3.31 -0.62
CA GLY A 256 -15.59 2.61 0.47
C GLY A 256 -14.71 1.53 1.11
N HIS A 257 -13.97 0.76 0.30
CA HIS A 257 -13.00 -0.22 0.80
C HIS A 257 -11.85 0.43 1.57
N ILE A 258 -11.29 1.52 1.02
CA ILE A 258 -10.23 2.30 1.67
C ILE A 258 -10.70 2.82 3.03
N LEU A 259 -11.85 3.48 3.06
CA LEU A 259 -12.40 4.07 4.28
C LEU A 259 -12.75 3.01 5.33
N SER A 260 -13.23 1.84 4.91
CA SER A 260 -13.48 0.73 5.85
C SER A 260 -12.20 0.20 6.48
N ALA A 261 -11.13 0.09 5.71
CA ALA A 261 -9.82 -0.32 6.22
C ALA A 261 -9.23 0.75 7.16
N TRP A 262 -9.32 2.02 6.78
CA TRP A 262 -8.90 3.16 7.61
C TRP A 262 -9.63 3.20 8.95
N GLU A 263 -10.95 3.06 8.95
CA GLU A 263 -11.78 3.02 10.16
C GLU A 263 -11.37 1.87 11.09
N MET A 264 -11.21 0.66 10.54
CA MET A 264 -10.77 -0.50 11.31
C MET A 264 -9.37 -0.34 11.90
N ALA A 265 -8.47 0.30 11.17
CA ALA A 265 -7.07 0.45 11.58
C ALA A 265 -6.89 1.54 12.63
N THR A 266 -7.56 2.68 12.46
CA THR A 266 -7.31 3.91 13.22
C THR A 266 -8.38 4.20 14.28
N GLY A 267 -9.53 3.52 14.22
CA GLY A 267 -10.70 3.87 15.03
C GLY A 267 -11.39 5.18 14.58
N GLY A 268 -10.98 5.73 13.45
CA GLY A 268 -11.62 6.90 12.85
C GLY A 268 -13.08 6.61 12.47
N THR A 269 -13.90 7.65 12.44
CA THR A 269 -15.31 7.53 12.05
C THR A 269 -15.47 8.04 10.62
N LYS A 270 -16.09 7.23 9.77
CA LYS A 270 -16.48 7.67 8.42
C LYS A 270 -17.48 8.81 8.53
N ILE A 271 -17.29 9.82 7.70
CA ILE A 271 -18.32 10.83 7.51
C ILE A 271 -19.40 10.22 6.62
N THR A 272 -20.58 10.00 7.20
CA THR A 272 -21.75 9.52 6.46
C THR A 272 -22.42 10.72 5.77
N GLU A 273 -22.70 10.58 4.47
CA GLU A 273 -23.53 11.55 3.72
C GLU A 273 -24.96 11.57 4.21
#